data_14424fe06e3bf553aaf6ffc542a19349
#
_entry.id   14424fe06e3bf553aaf6ffc542a19349
#
_cell.length_a   1.000
_cell.length_b   1.000
_cell.length_c   1.000
_cell.angle_alpha   90.00
_cell.angle_beta   90.00
_cell.angle_gamma   90.00
#
_symmetry.space_group_name_H-M   'P 1'
#
loop_
_entity.id
_entity.type
_entity.pdbx_description
1 polymer ?
#
loop_
_entity_poly.entity_id
_entity_poly.type
_entity_poly.pdbx_seq_one_letter_code
_entity_poly.pdbx_strand_id
1 'polypeptide(L)'
;MEEEKDIVSIDFNALFKIIWKEKIWIILITLLFAFAGIYYALTAREEFISTGKILPEYQSKAGGLGQFAGLASLAGIDVSSAGGGGSDAIRPDLYPDVLKSTPFFLDLLKIKVKTKDNKEMTFSQFYDTFVLDNKIEEKNTKIKFPTSNQYIAVSYQTEKDLKDLRERIGAVIDKKTGLITVTVKLPDPVVATIITDYSMNFLTNYITNYRTEKAKRDLNFLAERLDAAKGKYYTNQAKKAQYSDQYQLSMMKLQAADLQRERIESEYKISSTFYNTLLQKYEEAKLKLQQETPVLKVLEPPVVPNKRSEPKRTIVVLIATFLGGIFGIIFGILRKKNYKLIIK
;
A
#
# COMPACT_ATOMS: atom_id res chain seq x y z
N MET A 1 52.00 -35.63 28.60
CA MET A 1 51.69 -35.88 27.16
C MET A 1 51.16 -34.58 26.65
N GLU A 2 52.01 -33.74 26.05
CA GLU A 2 51.61 -32.53 25.36
C GLU A 2 51.11 -32.96 23.99
N GLU A 3 49.85 -32.65 23.70
CA GLU A 3 49.30 -32.75 22.34
C GLU A 3 49.98 -31.70 21.47
N GLU A 4 50.92 -32.14 20.62
CA GLU A 4 51.43 -31.35 19.51
C GLU A 4 50.21 -30.96 18.63
N LYS A 5 49.76 -29.71 18.78
CA LYS A 5 48.88 -29.13 17.78
C LYS A 5 49.63 -29.00 16.48
N ASP A 6 49.30 -29.87 15.52
CA ASP A 6 49.72 -29.74 14.12
C ASP A 6 49.28 -28.38 13.59
N ILE A 7 50.18 -27.42 13.64
CA ILE A 7 49.97 -26.09 13.06
C ILE A 7 50.21 -26.24 11.56
N VAL A 8 49.11 -26.37 10.82
CA VAL A 8 49.16 -26.37 9.35
C VAL A 8 49.62 -25.00 8.88
N SER A 9 50.87 -24.86 8.50
CA SER A 9 51.43 -23.64 7.92
C SER A 9 51.21 -23.63 6.41
N ILE A 10 50.54 -22.61 5.90
CA ILE A 10 50.32 -22.41 4.46
C ILE A 10 51.49 -21.62 3.91
N ASP A 11 52.27 -22.22 3.00
CA ASP A 11 53.38 -21.56 2.31
C ASP A 11 52.85 -20.72 1.11
N PHE A 12 52.75 -19.40 1.29
CA PHE A 12 52.32 -18.48 0.25
C PHE A 12 53.26 -18.43 -0.98
N ASN A 13 54.54 -18.69 -0.79
CA ASN A 13 55.50 -18.75 -1.90
C ASN A 13 55.25 -19.99 -2.78
N ALA A 14 54.90 -21.10 -2.16
CA ALA A 14 54.52 -22.31 -2.89
C ALA A 14 53.24 -22.11 -3.69
N LEU A 15 52.26 -21.41 -3.11
CA LEU A 15 51.00 -21.07 -3.78
C LEU A 15 51.22 -20.17 -5.00
N PHE A 16 52.11 -19.17 -4.90
CA PHE A 16 52.46 -18.29 -6.02
C PHE A 16 53.16 -19.07 -7.15
N LYS A 17 54.09 -19.98 -6.82
CA LYS A 17 54.75 -20.85 -7.80
C LYS A 17 53.77 -21.77 -8.54
N ILE A 18 52.76 -22.30 -7.85
CA ILE A 18 51.71 -23.15 -8.46
C ILE A 18 50.87 -22.33 -9.42
N ILE A 19 50.43 -21.13 -9.01
CA ILE A 19 49.66 -20.23 -9.87
C ILE A 19 50.43 -19.89 -11.14
N TRP A 20 51.72 -19.60 -11.02
CA TRP A 20 52.58 -19.27 -12.17
C TRP A 20 52.80 -20.47 -13.11
N LYS A 21 52.93 -21.66 -12.55
CA LYS A 21 53.14 -22.91 -13.29
C LYS A 21 51.88 -23.37 -14.03
N GLU A 22 50.69 -23.22 -13.41
CA GLU A 22 49.44 -23.68 -13.96
C GLU A 22 48.61 -22.52 -14.59
N LYS A 23 49.25 -21.36 -14.85
CA LYS A 23 48.60 -20.13 -15.36
C LYS A 23 47.71 -20.37 -16.59
N ILE A 24 48.11 -21.26 -17.50
CA ILE A 24 47.38 -21.55 -18.74
C ILE A 24 45.98 -22.17 -18.40
N TRP A 25 45.96 -23.11 -17.46
CA TRP A 25 44.72 -23.76 -17.03
C TRP A 25 43.84 -22.82 -16.24
N ILE A 26 44.40 -21.97 -15.38
CA ILE A 26 43.70 -20.96 -14.62
C ILE A 26 43.04 -19.96 -15.59
N ILE A 27 43.78 -19.45 -16.57
CA ILE A 27 43.28 -18.53 -17.58
C ILE A 27 42.15 -19.19 -18.42
N LEU A 28 42.34 -20.46 -18.83
CA LEU A 28 41.37 -21.18 -19.65
C LEU A 28 40.04 -21.37 -18.90
N ILE A 29 40.10 -21.76 -17.63
CA ILE A 29 38.91 -21.92 -16.78
C ILE A 29 38.24 -20.55 -16.54
N THR A 30 39.02 -19.52 -16.21
CA THR A 30 38.48 -18.15 -16.01
C THR A 30 37.79 -17.63 -17.27
N LEU A 31 38.39 -17.87 -18.43
CA LEU A 31 37.83 -17.48 -19.73
C LEU A 31 36.54 -18.24 -20.05
N LEU A 32 36.47 -19.54 -19.73
CA LEU A 32 35.26 -20.34 -19.89
C LEU A 32 34.12 -19.81 -19.02
N PHE A 33 34.38 -19.47 -17.76
CA PHE A 33 33.41 -18.86 -16.87
C PHE A 33 32.99 -17.45 -17.35
N ALA A 34 33.93 -16.66 -17.88
CA ALA A 34 33.62 -15.36 -18.46
C ALA A 34 32.68 -15.49 -19.67
N PHE A 35 32.95 -16.44 -20.58
CA PHE A 35 32.03 -16.72 -21.71
C PHE A 35 30.66 -17.21 -21.25
N ALA A 36 30.59 -18.11 -20.26
CA ALA A 36 29.34 -18.54 -19.67
C ALA A 36 28.56 -17.37 -19.03
N GLY A 37 29.27 -16.47 -18.35
CA GLY A 37 28.70 -15.24 -17.77
C GLY A 37 28.14 -14.28 -18.83
N ILE A 38 28.87 -14.11 -19.95
CA ILE A 38 28.41 -13.31 -21.10
C ILE A 38 27.15 -13.94 -21.73
N TYR A 39 27.18 -15.24 -21.98
CA TYR A 39 26.05 -15.97 -22.54
C TYR A 39 24.81 -15.80 -21.65
N TYR A 40 24.93 -16.03 -20.35
CA TYR A 40 23.84 -15.83 -19.41
C TYR A 40 23.34 -14.38 -19.41
N ALA A 41 24.25 -13.38 -19.35
CA ALA A 41 23.90 -11.97 -19.34
C ALA A 41 23.18 -11.49 -20.60
N LEU A 42 23.39 -12.17 -21.75
CA LEU A 42 22.71 -11.86 -23.02
C LEU A 42 21.37 -12.56 -23.16
N THR A 43 21.23 -13.77 -22.61
CA THR A 43 20.00 -14.58 -22.71
C THR A 43 19.02 -14.33 -21.58
N ALA A 44 19.47 -13.79 -20.44
CA ALA A 44 18.61 -13.49 -19.34
C ALA A 44 17.56 -12.41 -19.70
N ARG A 45 16.35 -12.60 -19.22
CA ARG A 45 15.19 -11.71 -19.48
C ARG A 45 15.48 -10.30 -18.99
N GLU A 46 15.18 -9.32 -19.82
CA GLU A 46 15.28 -7.91 -19.45
C GLU A 46 14.11 -7.53 -18.55
N GLU A 47 14.37 -6.78 -17.49
CA GLU A 47 13.37 -6.25 -16.59
C GLU A 47 13.51 -4.74 -16.46
N PHE A 48 12.38 -4.07 -16.39
CA PHE A 48 12.25 -2.62 -16.28
C PHE A 48 11.62 -2.27 -14.95
N ILE A 49 12.13 -1.24 -14.31
CA ILE A 49 11.60 -0.73 -13.05
C ILE A 49 10.96 0.63 -13.33
N SER A 50 9.66 0.72 -13.05
CA SER A 50 8.94 2.00 -12.98
C SER A 50 8.74 2.39 -11.53
N THR A 51 8.91 3.68 -11.24
CA THR A 51 8.73 4.24 -9.90
C THR A 51 7.83 5.46 -9.96
N GLY A 52 6.99 5.61 -8.94
CA GLY A 52 6.20 6.81 -8.73
C GLY A 52 6.23 7.19 -7.25
N LYS A 53 6.00 8.48 -6.95
CA LYS A 53 6.07 9.00 -5.59
C LYS A 53 4.81 9.72 -5.20
N ILE A 54 4.30 9.39 -4.02
CA ILE A 54 3.13 10.00 -3.40
C ILE A 54 3.59 10.74 -2.16
N LEU A 55 3.20 12.01 -2.04
CA LEU A 55 3.42 12.82 -0.86
C LEU A 55 2.12 12.86 -0.06
N PRO A 56 2.07 12.24 1.13
CA PRO A 56 0.95 12.42 2.04
C PRO A 56 1.03 13.81 2.66
N GLU A 57 -0.05 14.56 2.57
CA GLU A 57 -0.17 15.83 3.28
C GLU A 57 -0.43 15.54 4.76
N TYR A 58 0.56 15.82 5.58
CA TYR A 58 0.40 15.77 7.02
C TYR A 58 -0.38 17.01 7.45
N GLN A 59 -1.65 16.87 7.77
CA GLN A 59 -2.34 17.88 8.52
C GLN A 59 -1.71 17.93 9.93
N SER A 60 -0.81 18.90 10.14
CA SER A 60 -0.34 19.20 11.47
C SER A 60 -1.56 19.65 12.28
N LYS A 61 -1.90 18.92 13.33
CA LYS A 61 -3.00 19.21 14.25
C LYS A 61 -2.93 20.61 14.89
N ALA A 62 -1.86 21.37 14.63
CA ALA A 62 -1.58 22.67 15.23
C ALA A 62 -2.21 23.86 14.48
N GLY A 63 -2.70 23.71 13.25
CA GLY A 63 -3.01 24.89 12.39
C GLY A 63 -4.44 25.43 12.47
N GLY A 64 -5.44 24.65 12.89
CA GLY A 64 -6.84 25.10 12.80
C GLY A 64 -7.56 25.22 14.14
N LEU A 65 -7.38 24.26 15.04
CA LEU A 65 -8.10 24.25 16.32
C LEU A 65 -7.40 25.02 17.43
N GLY A 66 -6.07 25.22 17.35
CA GLY A 66 -5.32 25.94 18.38
C GLY A 66 -5.74 27.40 18.53
N GLN A 67 -6.11 28.07 17.44
CA GLN A 67 -6.63 29.44 17.49
C GLN A 67 -8.07 29.51 18.01
N PHE A 68 -8.90 28.50 17.71
CA PHE A 68 -10.27 28.45 18.22
C PHE A 68 -10.38 27.85 19.63
N ALA A 69 -9.43 27.01 20.06
CA ALA A 69 -9.37 26.49 21.43
C ALA A 69 -9.21 27.62 22.47
N GLY A 70 -8.44 28.67 22.15
CA GLY A 70 -8.31 29.86 22.98
C GLY A 70 -9.62 30.66 23.11
N LEU A 71 -10.41 30.74 22.04
CA LEU A 71 -11.71 31.44 22.07
C LEU A 71 -12.81 30.59 22.74
N ALA A 72 -12.75 29.26 22.55
CA ALA A 72 -13.70 28.33 23.18
C ALA A 72 -13.49 28.21 24.70
N SER A 73 -12.24 28.29 25.18
CA SER A 73 -11.93 28.35 26.63
C SER A 73 -12.45 29.62 27.29
N LEU A 74 -12.41 30.77 26.57
CA LEU A 74 -13.01 32.03 27.03
C LEU A 74 -14.55 31.96 27.08
N ALA A 75 -15.17 31.10 26.27
CA ALA A 75 -16.62 30.81 26.29
C ALA A 75 -17.01 29.71 27.28
N GLY A 76 -16.08 29.20 28.10
CA GLY A 76 -16.36 28.14 29.07
C GLY A 76 -16.58 26.75 28.45
N ILE A 77 -16.23 26.56 27.19
CA ILE A 77 -16.33 25.27 26.50
C ILE A 77 -14.99 24.54 26.64
N ASP A 78 -14.99 23.47 27.40
CA ASP A 78 -13.82 22.60 27.56
C ASP A 78 -13.58 21.79 26.28
N VAL A 79 -12.68 22.29 25.43
CA VAL A 79 -12.31 21.66 24.13
C VAL A 79 -11.28 20.57 24.31
N SER A 80 -10.78 20.35 25.52
CA SER A 80 -9.78 19.32 25.83
C SER A 80 -10.29 17.89 25.57
N SER A 81 -11.60 17.69 25.74
CA SER A 81 -12.27 16.42 25.45
C SER A 81 -12.63 16.24 23.96
N ALA A 82 -12.75 17.32 23.18
CA ALA A 82 -13.06 17.26 21.74
C ALA A 82 -11.81 16.97 20.87
N GLY A 83 -10.61 17.16 21.42
CA GLY A 83 -9.33 16.90 20.76
C GLY A 83 -8.85 15.45 20.81
N GLY A 84 -9.55 14.55 21.49
CA GLY A 84 -9.12 13.18 21.80
C GLY A 84 -9.43 12.11 20.75
N GLY A 85 -9.89 12.42 19.55
CA GLY A 85 -10.43 11.46 18.60
C GLY A 85 -9.58 11.16 17.35
N GLY A 86 -8.27 11.16 17.41
CA GLY A 86 -7.42 10.97 16.24
C GLY A 86 -6.51 9.74 16.22
N SER A 87 -6.77 8.70 17.03
CA SER A 87 -5.91 7.51 17.11
C SER A 87 -6.30 6.36 16.16
N ASP A 88 -7.40 6.46 15.43
CA ASP A 88 -7.87 5.41 14.51
C ASP A 88 -7.31 5.52 13.08
N ALA A 89 -6.38 6.44 12.81
CA ALA A 89 -5.74 6.49 11.50
C ALA A 89 -4.72 5.37 11.38
N ILE A 90 -4.77 4.58 10.29
CA ILE A 90 -3.71 3.62 9.96
C ILE A 90 -2.39 4.38 10.02
N ARG A 91 -1.45 3.85 10.81
CA ARG A 91 -0.10 4.42 10.88
C ARG A 91 0.51 4.40 9.49
N PRO A 92 1.17 5.48 9.05
CA PRO A 92 1.74 5.56 7.70
C PRO A 92 2.70 4.42 7.35
N ASP A 93 3.38 3.86 8.35
CA ASP A 93 4.29 2.73 8.19
C ASP A 93 3.60 1.44 7.69
N LEU A 94 2.27 1.34 7.81
CA LEU A 94 1.47 0.21 7.31
C LEU A 94 0.99 0.39 5.85
N TYR A 95 1.15 1.57 5.26
CA TYR A 95 0.68 1.82 3.88
C TYR A 95 1.33 0.89 2.84
N PRO A 96 2.63 0.55 2.91
CA PRO A 96 3.22 -0.41 1.99
C PRO A 96 2.58 -1.80 2.04
N ASP A 97 2.05 -2.22 3.20
CA ASP A 97 1.46 -3.56 3.36
C ASP A 97 0.10 -3.68 2.65
N VAL A 98 -0.57 -2.56 2.38
CA VAL A 98 -1.79 -2.54 1.55
C VAL A 98 -1.51 -3.09 0.16
N LEU A 99 -0.37 -2.74 -0.46
CA LEU A 99 0.04 -3.24 -1.77
C LEU A 99 0.57 -4.69 -1.75
N LYS A 100 0.74 -5.30 -0.57
CA LYS A 100 1.06 -6.72 -0.40
C LYS A 100 -0.18 -7.57 -0.12
N SER A 101 -1.34 -6.95 0.00
CA SER A 101 -2.59 -7.63 0.33
C SER A 101 -3.10 -8.49 -0.82
N THR A 102 -3.70 -9.63 -0.50
CA THR A 102 -4.31 -10.51 -1.50
C THR A 102 -5.42 -9.84 -2.31
N PRO A 103 -6.34 -9.04 -1.72
CA PRO A 103 -7.35 -8.31 -2.49
C PRO A 103 -6.75 -7.38 -3.56
N PHE A 104 -5.67 -6.66 -3.24
CA PHE A 104 -4.98 -5.82 -4.22
C PHE A 104 -4.54 -6.60 -5.45
N PHE A 105 -3.87 -7.74 -5.26
CA PHE A 105 -3.38 -8.54 -6.38
C PHE A 105 -4.50 -9.19 -7.19
N LEU A 106 -5.57 -9.64 -6.54
CA LEU A 106 -6.73 -10.20 -7.24
C LEU A 106 -7.43 -9.18 -8.14
N ASP A 107 -7.49 -7.93 -7.71
CA ASP A 107 -8.02 -6.84 -8.54
C ASP A 107 -7.03 -6.44 -9.63
N LEU A 108 -5.73 -6.42 -9.32
CA LEU A 108 -4.66 -6.15 -10.26
C LEU A 108 -4.67 -7.13 -11.45
N LEU A 109 -4.86 -8.43 -11.21
CA LEU A 109 -4.89 -9.45 -12.27
C LEU A 109 -6.01 -9.24 -13.29
N LYS A 110 -7.08 -8.51 -12.93
CA LYS A 110 -8.25 -8.26 -13.79
C LYS A 110 -8.08 -7.04 -14.70
N ILE A 111 -7.13 -6.14 -14.40
CA ILE A 111 -7.00 -4.90 -15.17
C ILE A 111 -6.53 -5.15 -16.60
N LYS A 112 -6.96 -4.30 -17.53
CA LYS A 112 -6.48 -4.30 -18.90
C LYS A 112 -5.19 -3.51 -18.99
N VAL A 113 -4.18 -4.09 -19.61
CA VAL A 113 -2.87 -3.48 -19.85
C VAL A 113 -2.56 -3.46 -21.33
N LYS A 114 -1.75 -2.48 -21.73
CA LYS A 114 -1.27 -2.32 -23.09
C LYS A 114 0.25 -2.46 -23.07
N THR A 115 0.78 -3.38 -23.87
CA THR A 115 2.23 -3.61 -23.97
C THR A 115 2.89 -2.55 -24.87
N LYS A 116 4.22 -2.46 -24.82
CA LYS A 116 5.01 -1.61 -25.74
C LYS A 116 4.68 -1.88 -27.22
N ASP A 117 4.32 -3.12 -27.57
CA ASP A 117 3.97 -3.53 -28.92
C ASP A 117 2.48 -3.27 -29.27
N ASN A 118 1.78 -2.45 -28.49
CA ASN A 118 0.38 -2.06 -28.70
C ASN A 118 -0.63 -3.21 -28.55
N LYS A 119 -0.27 -4.32 -27.92
CA LYS A 119 -1.19 -5.43 -27.64
C LYS A 119 -1.95 -5.18 -26.35
N GLU A 120 -3.28 -5.27 -26.42
CA GLU A 120 -4.16 -5.17 -25.26
C GLU A 120 -4.49 -6.55 -24.72
N MET A 121 -4.33 -6.74 -23.42
CA MET A 121 -4.65 -7.99 -22.73
C MET A 121 -4.92 -7.71 -21.24
N THR A 122 -5.44 -8.70 -20.52
CA THR A 122 -5.52 -8.58 -19.05
C THR A 122 -4.13 -8.75 -18.44
N PHE A 123 -3.92 -8.16 -17.27
CA PHE A 123 -2.63 -8.31 -16.58
C PHE A 123 -2.33 -9.78 -16.23
N SER A 124 -3.35 -10.58 -15.92
CA SER A 124 -3.18 -12.04 -15.76
C SER A 124 -2.60 -12.69 -17.02
N GLN A 125 -3.18 -12.42 -18.21
CA GLN A 125 -2.67 -12.95 -19.46
C GLN A 125 -1.25 -12.48 -19.79
N PHE A 126 -0.97 -11.20 -19.50
CA PHE A 126 0.39 -10.66 -19.64
C PHE A 126 1.37 -11.40 -18.74
N TYR A 127 0.99 -11.61 -17.49
CA TYR A 127 1.82 -12.25 -16.48
C TYR A 127 2.14 -13.70 -16.86
N ASP A 128 1.13 -14.47 -17.29
CA ASP A 128 1.28 -15.85 -17.74
C ASP A 128 2.19 -15.95 -18.98
N THR A 129 2.05 -15.02 -19.92
CA THR A 129 2.76 -15.07 -21.20
C THR A 129 4.20 -14.58 -21.08
N PHE A 130 4.41 -13.45 -20.37
CA PHE A 130 5.69 -12.73 -20.37
C PHE A 130 6.50 -12.90 -19.09
N VAL A 131 5.91 -13.30 -17.98
CA VAL A 131 6.61 -13.46 -16.71
C VAL A 131 6.87 -14.94 -16.40
N LEU A 132 5.88 -15.80 -16.52
CA LEU A 132 5.97 -17.23 -16.13
C LEU A 132 6.55 -18.14 -17.18
N ASP A 133 6.73 -17.67 -18.43
CA ASP A 133 7.35 -18.42 -19.55
C ASP A 133 6.69 -19.77 -19.86
N ASN A 134 5.35 -19.81 -19.85
CA ASN A 134 4.47 -20.93 -20.29
C ASN A 134 4.89 -22.35 -19.86
N LYS A 135 5.78 -22.51 -18.90
CA LYS A 135 6.15 -23.83 -18.35
C LYS A 135 5.32 -24.18 -17.12
N ILE A 136 4.01 -23.96 -17.25
CA ILE A 136 3.09 -24.43 -16.21
C ILE A 136 2.74 -25.87 -16.54
N GLU A 137 3.46 -26.81 -15.96
CA GLU A 137 2.88 -28.09 -15.66
C GLU A 137 1.70 -27.82 -14.72
N GLU A 138 0.48 -27.93 -15.23
CA GLU A 138 -0.73 -28.01 -14.42
C GLU A 138 -0.60 -29.20 -13.44
N LYS A 139 0.11 -28.99 -12.37
CA LYS A 139 -0.06 -29.83 -11.19
C LYS A 139 -1.41 -29.46 -10.60
N ASN A 140 -2.45 -30.04 -11.21
CA ASN A 140 -3.84 -29.98 -10.78
C ASN A 140 -3.98 -30.51 -9.35
N THR A 141 -3.60 -29.72 -8.37
CA THR A 141 -4.03 -29.95 -7.00
C THR A 141 -5.49 -29.50 -6.94
N LYS A 142 -6.39 -30.43 -7.25
CA LYS A 142 -7.85 -30.20 -7.25
C LYS A 142 -8.39 -30.13 -5.81
N ILE A 143 -7.84 -29.27 -4.99
CA ILE A 143 -8.50 -28.94 -3.72
C ILE A 143 -9.62 -27.96 -4.10
N LYS A 144 -10.86 -28.46 -4.05
CA LYS A 144 -12.05 -27.63 -4.20
C LYS A 144 -12.44 -27.11 -2.83
N PHE A 145 -12.32 -25.83 -2.64
CA PHE A 145 -12.84 -25.17 -1.45
C PHE A 145 -14.35 -24.88 -1.62
N PRO A 146 -15.17 -25.02 -0.57
CA PRO A 146 -16.55 -24.56 -0.61
C PRO A 146 -16.57 -23.04 -0.81
N THR A 147 -17.55 -22.56 -1.59
CA THR A 147 -17.73 -21.11 -1.80
C THR A 147 -18.26 -20.48 -0.52
N SER A 148 -17.57 -19.48 -0.01
CA SER A 148 -17.95 -18.74 1.19
C SER A 148 -17.58 -17.25 1.05
N ASN A 149 -18.40 -16.37 1.64
CA ASN A 149 -18.09 -14.95 1.73
C ASN A 149 -17.13 -14.63 2.90
N GLN A 150 -16.78 -15.63 3.71
CA GLN A 150 -15.92 -15.46 4.89
C GLN A 150 -14.44 -15.61 4.59
N TYR A 151 -14.07 -16.21 3.45
CA TYR A 151 -12.69 -16.43 3.05
C TYR A 151 -12.51 -16.33 1.53
N ILE A 152 -11.30 -15.99 1.13
CA ILE A 152 -10.89 -15.91 -0.26
C ILE A 152 -10.19 -17.23 -0.61
N ALA A 153 -10.81 -18.06 -1.46
CA ALA A 153 -10.20 -19.25 -1.99
C ALA A 153 -9.49 -18.94 -3.31
N VAL A 154 -8.19 -19.20 -3.36
CA VAL A 154 -7.37 -19.03 -4.57
C VAL A 154 -6.83 -20.38 -5.03
N SER A 155 -6.61 -20.55 -6.33
CA SER A 155 -5.96 -21.75 -6.86
C SER A 155 -4.48 -21.77 -6.47
N TYR A 156 -3.88 -22.96 -6.45
CA TYR A 156 -2.43 -23.11 -6.18
C TYR A 156 -1.57 -22.25 -7.11
N GLN A 157 -1.95 -22.21 -8.39
CA GLN A 157 -1.24 -21.37 -9.36
C GLN A 157 -1.34 -19.89 -9.00
N THR A 158 -2.55 -19.42 -8.72
CA THR A 158 -2.76 -18.01 -8.29
C THR A 158 -1.96 -17.69 -7.02
N GLU A 159 -1.86 -18.62 -6.07
CA GLU A 159 -1.07 -18.41 -4.85
C GLU A 159 0.43 -18.23 -5.17
N LYS A 160 0.95 -19.03 -6.08
CA LYS A 160 2.34 -18.92 -6.55
C LYS A 160 2.58 -17.59 -7.26
N ASP A 161 1.66 -17.18 -8.12
CA ASP A 161 1.72 -15.91 -8.85
C ASP A 161 1.68 -14.72 -7.90
N LEU A 162 0.81 -14.79 -6.87
CA LEU A 162 0.73 -13.77 -5.83
C LEU A 162 2.04 -13.62 -5.05
N LYS A 163 2.74 -14.73 -4.81
CA LYS A 163 4.04 -14.71 -4.12
C LYS A 163 5.10 -13.98 -4.95
N ASP A 164 5.23 -14.30 -6.24
CA ASP A 164 6.17 -13.63 -7.14
C ASP A 164 5.79 -12.14 -7.34
N LEU A 165 4.50 -11.83 -7.49
CA LEU A 165 4.02 -10.45 -7.61
C LEU A 165 4.35 -9.59 -6.40
N ARG A 166 4.32 -10.15 -5.18
CA ARG A 166 4.73 -9.45 -3.95
C ARG A 166 6.20 -9.05 -3.93
N GLU A 167 7.05 -9.78 -4.65
CA GLU A 167 8.47 -9.44 -4.79
C GLU A 167 8.71 -8.38 -5.88
N ARG A 168 7.80 -8.30 -6.88
CA ARG A 168 7.90 -7.40 -8.02
C ARG A 168 7.21 -6.05 -7.81
N ILE A 169 6.20 -5.99 -6.95
CA ILE A 169 5.40 -4.79 -6.67
C ILE A 169 5.51 -4.46 -5.19
N GLY A 170 5.96 -3.27 -4.90
CA GLY A 170 6.10 -2.84 -3.52
C GLY A 170 6.05 -1.33 -3.36
N ALA A 171 5.91 -0.91 -2.13
CA ALA A 171 6.05 0.47 -1.73
C ALA A 171 6.98 0.56 -0.52
N VAL A 172 7.67 1.68 -0.44
CA VAL A 172 8.54 2.02 0.70
C VAL A 172 8.21 3.43 1.15
N ILE A 173 8.09 3.61 2.46
CA ILE A 173 7.93 4.94 3.06
C ILE A 173 9.27 5.42 3.61
N ASP A 174 9.65 6.62 3.24
CA ASP A 174 10.77 7.31 3.87
C ASP A 174 10.30 7.88 5.22
N LYS A 175 10.85 7.37 6.31
CA LYS A 175 10.47 7.77 7.68
C LYS A 175 10.80 9.24 8.01
N LYS A 176 11.72 9.87 7.27
CA LYS A 176 12.11 11.27 7.50
C LYS A 176 11.18 12.23 6.76
N THR A 177 10.89 11.92 5.51
CA THR A 177 10.09 12.80 4.63
C THR A 177 8.63 12.40 4.57
N GLY A 178 8.30 11.16 4.98
CA GLY A 178 6.97 10.56 4.81
C GLY A 178 6.61 10.20 3.38
N LEU A 179 7.53 10.40 2.44
CA LEU A 179 7.33 10.14 1.03
C LEU A 179 7.12 8.65 0.78
N ILE A 180 6.07 8.29 0.05
CA ILE A 180 5.79 6.92 -0.35
C ILE A 180 6.28 6.72 -1.77
N THR A 181 7.25 5.84 -1.94
CA THR A 181 7.77 5.43 -3.26
C THR A 181 7.17 4.08 -3.62
N VAL A 182 6.40 4.03 -4.70
CA VAL A 182 5.85 2.80 -5.28
C VAL A 182 6.78 2.35 -6.40
N THR A 183 7.14 1.07 -6.40
CA THR A 183 8.07 0.48 -7.38
C THR A 183 7.46 -0.78 -7.96
N VAL A 184 7.52 -0.90 -9.28
CA VAL A 184 7.05 -2.08 -10.03
C VAL A 184 8.13 -2.53 -10.99
N LYS A 185 8.44 -3.84 -10.97
CA LYS A 185 9.46 -4.49 -11.77
C LYS A 185 8.83 -5.52 -12.71
N LEU A 186 8.84 -5.26 -14.02
CA LEU A 186 8.22 -6.11 -15.05
C LEU A 186 9.05 -6.14 -16.34
N PRO A 187 8.87 -7.16 -17.19
CA PRO A 187 9.62 -7.28 -18.46
C PRO A 187 9.19 -6.28 -19.54
N ASP A 188 8.05 -5.63 -19.39
CA ASP A 188 7.58 -4.60 -20.32
C ASP A 188 7.57 -3.23 -19.63
N PRO A 189 8.23 -2.19 -20.19
CA PRO A 189 8.35 -0.87 -19.57
C PRO A 189 7.01 -0.13 -19.48
N VAL A 190 6.12 -0.31 -20.48
CA VAL A 190 4.81 0.36 -20.52
C VAL A 190 3.89 -0.28 -19.47
N VAL A 191 3.85 -1.61 -19.44
CA VAL A 191 3.06 -2.34 -18.42
C VAL A 191 3.55 -2.02 -17.02
N ALA A 192 4.88 -1.96 -16.79
CA ALA A 192 5.43 -1.57 -15.50
C ALA A 192 4.91 -0.20 -15.05
N THR A 193 4.82 0.75 -15.97
CA THR A 193 4.32 2.10 -15.68
C THR A 193 2.82 2.11 -15.37
N ILE A 194 2.01 1.40 -16.18
CA ILE A 194 0.56 1.26 -15.95
C ILE A 194 0.28 0.64 -14.58
N ILE A 195 1.02 -0.41 -14.21
CA ILE A 195 0.85 -1.08 -12.92
C ILE A 195 1.31 -0.19 -11.77
N THR A 196 2.35 0.62 -11.96
CA THR A 196 2.80 1.59 -10.95
C THR A 196 1.71 2.63 -10.69
N ASP A 197 1.13 3.21 -11.76
CA ASP A 197 0.03 4.17 -11.65
C ASP A 197 -1.20 3.57 -10.97
N TYR A 198 -1.61 2.38 -11.40
CA TYR A 198 -2.71 1.66 -10.77
C TYR A 198 -2.45 1.42 -9.27
N SER A 199 -1.24 0.99 -8.90
CA SER A 199 -0.86 0.73 -7.51
C SER A 199 -0.91 2.01 -6.66
N MET A 200 -0.47 3.13 -7.21
CA MET A 200 -0.55 4.44 -6.56
C MET A 200 -2.00 4.87 -6.33
N ASN A 201 -2.84 4.73 -7.34
CA ASN A 201 -4.26 5.07 -7.27
C ASN A 201 -5.01 4.15 -6.29
N PHE A 202 -4.72 2.84 -6.32
CA PHE A 202 -5.31 1.88 -5.39
C PHE A 202 -4.95 2.23 -3.93
N LEU A 203 -3.67 2.49 -3.67
CA LEU A 203 -3.19 2.87 -2.33
C LEU A 203 -3.85 4.16 -1.84
N THR A 204 -3.91 5.18 -2.69
CA THR A 204 -4.55 6.46 -2.40
C THR A 204 -6.02 6.29 -2.04
N ASN A 205 -6.76 5.53 -2.87
CA ASN A 205 -8.19 5.28 -2.65
C ASN A 205 -8.42 4.44 -1.38
N TYR A 206 -7.60 3.42 -1.14
CA TYR A 206 -7.71 2.58 0.04
C TYR A 206 -7.53 3.38 1.33
N ILE A 207 -6.47 4.18 1.40
CA ILE A 207 -6.17 5.02 2.58
C ILE A 207 -7.28 6.05 2.80
N THR A 208 -7.73 6.72 1.73
CA THR A 208 -8.79 7.72 1.81
C THR A 208 -10.09 7.10 2.31
N ASN A 209 -10.51 5.97 1.72
CA ASN A 209 -11.73 5.29 2.13
C ASN A 209 -11.66 4.80 3.57
N TYR A 210 -10.56 4.19 3.98
CA TYR A 210 -10.37 3.71 5.34
C TYR A 210 -10.51 4.84 6.37
N ARG A 211 -9.84 5.99 6.12
CA ARG A 211 -9.87 7.13 7.04
C ARG A 211 -11.24 7.80 7.13
N THR A 212 -11.95 7.86 6.02
CA THR A 212 -13.25 8.57 5.95
C THR A 212 -14.45 7.69 6.22
N GLU A 213 -14.32 6.37 6.28
CA GLU A 213 -15.44 5.44 6.39
C GLU A 213 -16.29 5.67 7.64
N LYS A 214 -15.66 5.86 8.81
CA LYS A 214 -16.35 6.13 10.06
C LYS A 214 -17.10 7.47 10.01
N ALA A 215 -16.39 8.52 9.56
CA ALA A 215 -16.98 9.85 9.46
C ALA A 215 -18.15 9.89 8.45
N LYS A 216 -18.06 9.12 7.35
CA LYS A 216 -19.18 8.96 6.40
C LYS A 216 -20.39 8.27 7.03
N ARG A 217 -20.16 7.21 7.82
CA ARG A 217 -21.25 6.51 8.53
C ARG A 217 -21.92 7.42 9.55
N ASP A 218 -21.14 8.17 10.34
CA ASP A 218 -21.66 9.12 11.32
C ASP A 218 -22.47 10.23 10.64
N LEU A 219 -21.98 10.76 9.52
CA LEU A 219 -22.68 11.78 8.73
C LEU A 219 -24.02 11.26 8.18
N ASN A 220 -24.04 10.04 7.61
CA ASN A 220 -25.26 9.44 7.08
C ASN A 220 -26.30 9.20 8.20
N PHE A 221 -25.85 8.69 9.35
CA PHE A 221 -26.73 8.51 10.52
C PHE A 221 -27.35 9.84 10.97
N LEU A 222 -26.53 10.89 11.07
CA LEU A 222 -27.01 12.22 11.45
C LEU A 222 -27.97 12.82 10.40
N ALA A 223 -27.72 12.57 9.10
CA ALA A 223 -28.60 13.00 8.02
C ALA A 223 -30.00 12.39 8.14
N GLU A 224 -30.09 11.07 8.37
CA GLU A 224 -31.36 10.38 8.56
C GLU A 224 -32.10 10.89 9.80
N ARG A 225 -31.38 11.11 10.90
CA ARG A 225 -31.98 11.64 12.15
C ARG A 225 -32.43 13.08 11.99
N LEU A 226 -31.69 13.90 11.26
CA LEU A 226 -32.02 15.27 10.97
C LEU A 226 -33.31 15.37 10.13
N ASP A 227 -33.44 14.53 9.11
CA ASP A 227 -34.66 14.51 8.26
C ASP A 227 -35.91 14.12 9.07
N ALA A 228 -35.80 13.09 9.91
CA ALA A 228 -36.89 12.70 10.81
C ALA A 228 -37.24 13.80 11.81
N ALA A 229 -36.26 14.50 12.38
CA ALA A 229 -36.46 15.61 13.30
C ALA A 229 -37.08 16.81 12.60
N LYS A 230 -36.68 17.10 11.36
CA LYS A 230 -37.25 18.14 10.50
C LYS A 230 -38.74 17.92 10.26
N GLY A 231 -39.14 16.69 9.94
CA GLY A 231 -40.53 16.33 9.77
C GLY A 231 -41.37 16.58 11.03
N LYS A 232 -40.87 16.17 12.21
CA LYS A 232 -41.52 16.42 13.50
C LYS A 232 -41.63 17.92 13.84
N TYR A 233 -40.54 18.66 13.59
CA TYR A 233 -40.53 20.12 13.82
C TYR A 233 -41.61 20.82 13.00
N TYR A 234 -41.66 20.56 11.68
CA TYR A 234 -42.70 21.20 10.83
C TYR A 234 -44.11 20.77 11.18
N THR A 235 -44.32 19.51 11.56
CA THR A 235 -45.65 19.04 12.05
C THR A 235 -46.06 19.76 13.31
N ASN A 236 -45.17 19.93 14.28
CA ASN A 236 -45.49 20.64 15.53
C ASN A 236 -45.61 22.15 15.32
N GLN A 237 -44.88 22.72 14.38
CA GLN A 237 -45.03 24.11 13.95
C GLN A 237 -46.39 24.36 13.36
N ALA A 238 -46.87 23.48 12.46
CA ALA A 238 -48.18 23.58 11.87
C ALA A 238 -49.31 23.43 12.91
N LYS A 239 -49.16 22.46 13.86
CA LYS A 239 -50.11 22.32 14.98
C LYS A 239 -50.17 23.56 15.84
N LYS A 240 -49.04 24.19 16.16
CA LYS A 240 -48.98 25.43 16.94
C LYS A 240 -49.66 26.58 16.19
N ALA A 241 -49.43 26.73 14.90
CA ALA A 241 -50.06 27.76 14.07
C ALA A 241 -51.58 27.55 14.02
N GLN A 242 -52.02 26.32 13.70
CA GLN A 242 -53.44 25.98 13.62
C GLN A 242 -54.17 26.23 14.97
N TYR A 243 -53.54 25.85 16.08
CA TYR A 243 -54.10 26.13 17.41
C TYR A 243 -54.19 27.63 17.69
N SER A 244 -53.15 28.40 17.35
CA SER A 244 -53.15 29.86 17.50
C SER A 244 -54.27 30.52 16.71
N ASP A 245 -54.48 30.12 15.45
CA ASP A 245 -55.54 30.69 14.58
C ASP A 245 -56.94 30.34 15.07
N GLN A 246 -57.12 29.11 15.57
CA GLN A 246 -58.46 28.66 16.06
C GLN A 246 -58.90 29.34 17.35
N TYR A 247 -57.96 29.71 18.24
CA TYR A 247 -58.28 30.27 19.56
C TYR A 247 -58.11 31.78 19.66
N GLN A 248 -57.65 32.45 18.63
CA GLN A 248 -57.52 33.91 18.59
C GLN A 248 -58.83 34.61 18.65
N LEU A 249 -59.95 33.93 18.26
CA LEU A 249 -61.33 34.43 18.25
C LEU A 249 -62.10 34.11 19.52
N SER A 250 -61.54 33.35 20.45
CA SER A 250 -62.30 32.93 21.65
C SER A 250 -61.85 33.68 22.89
N MET A 251 -62.68 34.65 23.32
CA MET A 251 -62.48 35.52 24.52
C MET A 251 -62.63 34.78 25.85
N MET A 252 -62.92 33.49 25.88
CA MET A 252 -63.09 32.71 27.11
C MET A 252 -61.86 31.81 27.31
N LYS A 253 -60.98 32.20 28.21
CA LYS A 253 -59.87 31.37 28.72
C LYS A 253 -60.46 30.27 29.64
N LEU A 254 -60.69 29.09 29.07
CA LEU A 254 -60.95 27.88 29.85
C LEU A 254 -59.64 27.28 30.30
N GLN A 255 -59.50 26.92 31.57
CA GLN A 255 -58.30 26.32 32.18
C GLN A 255 -57.80 25.06 31.43
N ALA A 256 -58.73 24.29 30.82
CA ALA A 256 -58.40 23.15 29.98
C ALA A 256 -57.69 23.55 28.65
N ALA A 257 -58.07 24.73 28.11
CA ALA A 257 -57.42 25.26 26.89
C ALA A 257 -55.98 25.74 27.16
N ASP A 258 -55.68 26.23 28.36
CA ASP A 258 -54.31 26.64 28.75
C ASP A 258 -53.39 25.45 28.88
N LEU A 259 -53.81 24.30 29.42
CA LEU A 259 -53.02 23.06 29.48
C LEU A 259 -52.71 22.51 28.09
N GLN A 260 -53.67 22.54 27.17
CA GLN A 260 -53.44 22.07 25.81
C GLN A 260 -52.49 22.99 25.04
N ARG A 261 -52.60 24.28 25.22
CA ARG A 261 -51.71 25.29 24.68
C ARG A 261 -50.25 25.06 25.17
N GLU A 262 -50.08 24.90 26.49
CA GLU A 262 -48.78 24.66 27.11
C GLU A 262 -48.14 23.37 26.57
N ARG A 263 -48.93 22.32 26.39
CA ARG A 263 -48.48 21.06 25.80
C ARG A 263 -47.97 21.24 24.36
N ILE A 264 -48.78 21.89 23.48
CA ILE A 264 -48.39 22.14 22.07
C ILE A 264 -47.17 23.02 22.00
N GLU A 265 -47.05 24.04 22.85
CA GLU A 265 -45.91 24.92 22.91
C GLU A 265 -44.64 24.18 23.38
N SER A 266 -44.76 23.31 24.36
CA SER A 266 -43.68 22.45 24.85
C SER A 266 -43.24 21.46 23.77
N GLU A 267 -44.16 20.76 23.07
CA GLU A 267 -43.83 19.86 21.97
C GLU A 267 -43.12 20.58 20.82
N TYR A 268 -43.58 21.79 20.47
CA TYR A 268 -42.89 22.61 19.47
C TYR A 268 -41.50 23.02 19.93
N LYS A 269 -41.33 23.49 21.16
CA LYS A 269 -40.03 23.90 21.71
C LYS A 269 -39.05 22.75 21.76
N ILE A 270 -39.45 21.55 22.21
CA ILE A 270 -38.64 20.34 22.23
C ILE A 270 -38.22 19.95 20.80
N SER A 271 -39.18 19.90 19.86
CA SER A 271 -38.88 19.53 18.46
C SER A 271 -37.97 20.56 17.77
N SER A 272 -38.12 21.85 18.06
CA SER A 272 -37.29 22.93 17.55
C SER A 272 -35.86 22.82 18.10
N THR A 273 -35.69 22.65 19.41
CA THR A 273 -34.37 22.49 20.03
C THR A 273 -33.69 21.25 19.51
N PHE A 274 -34.42 20.13 19.41
CA PHE A 274 -33.87 18.89 18.91
C PHE A 274 -33.42 18.98 17.44
N TYR A 275 -34.25 19.59 16.58
CA TYR A 275 -33.88 19.83 15.17
C TYR A 275 -32.65 20.71 15.05
N ASN A 276 -32.56 21.82 15.78
CA ASN A 276 -31.43 22.74 15.74
C ASN A 276 -30.13 22.06 16.25
N THR A 277 -30.25 21.26 17.32
CA THR A 277 -29.11 20.51 17.84
C THR A 277 -28.60 19.45 16.83
N LEU A 278 -29.51 18.74 16.17
CA LEU A 278 -29.12 17.78 15.13
C LEU A 278 -28.54 18.47 13.90
N LEU A 279 -29.06 19.61 13.50
CA LEU A 279 -28.52 20.42 12.41
C LEU A 279 -27.06 20.83 12.71
N GLN A 280 -26.82 21.33 13.91
CA GLN A 280 -25.46 21.66 14.35
C GLN A 280 -24.55 20.44 14.32
N LYS A 281 -25.00 19.29 14.85
CA LYS A 281 -24.21 18.04 14.83
C LYS A 281 -23.93 17.51 13.43
N TYR A 282 -24.89 17.67 12.52
CA TYR A 282 -24.71 17.31 11.11
C TYR A 282 -23.64 18.18 10.43
N GLU A 283 -23.67 19.49 10.64
CA GLU A 283 -22.64 20.40 10.09
C GLU A 283 -21.26 20.14 10.73
N GLU A 284 -21.19 19.87 12.03
CA GLU A 284 -19.94 19.46 12.70
C GLU A 284 -19.37 18.15 12.09
N ALA A 285 -20.23 17.14 11.85
CA ALA A 285 -19.83 15.89 11.23
C ALA A 285 -19.36 16.06 9.78
N LYS A 286 -19.99 16.97 9.03
CA LYS A 286 -19.59 17.31 7.67
C LYS A 286 -18.22 17.97 7.62
N LEU A 287 -17.94 18.90 8.52
CA LEU A 287 -16.62 19.51 8.67
C LEU A 287 -15.57 18.46 9.08
N LYS A 288 -15.94 17.56 10.00
CA LYS A 288 -15.07 16.48 10.43
C LYS A 288 -14.68 15.55 9.26
N LEU A 289 -15.65 15.18 8.41
CA LEU A 289 -15.40 14.37 7.22
C LEU A 289 -14.40 15.06 6.28
N GLN A 290 -14.50 16.37 6.07
CA GLN A 290 -13.56 17.13 5.28
C GLN A 290 -12.17 17.13 5.90
N GLN A 291 -12.07 17.29 7.22
CA GLN A 291 -10.80 17.25 7.95
C GLN A 291 -10.12 15.87 7.96
N GLU A 292 -10.91 14.81 7.99
CA GLU A 292 -10.38 13.44 7.99
C GLU A 292 -10.04 12.94 6.58
N THR A 293 -10.44 13.63 5.52
CA THR A 293 -10.10 13.28 4.14
C THR A 293 -8.62 13.62 3.88
N PRO A 294 -7.73 12.62 3.79
CA PRO A 294 -6.32 12.89 3.56
C PRO A 294 -6.10 13.39 2.13
N VAL A 295 -5.21 14.35 1.98
CA VAL A 295 -4.73 14.76 0.67
C VAL A 295 -3.45 13.96 0.38
N LEU A 296 -3.55 13.01 -0.53
CA LEU A 296 -2.43 12.25 -1.06
C LEU A 296 -2.11 12.80 -2.44
N LYS A 297 -1.05 13.59 -2.55
CA LYS A 297 -0.67 14.23 -3.80
C LYS A 297 0.39 13.43 -4.52
N VAL A 298 0.18 13.16 -5.81
CA VAL A 298 1.22 12.58 -6.66
C VAL A 298 2.32 13.64 -6.81
N LEU A 299 3.49 13.35 -6.26
CA LEU A 299 4.67 14.21 -6.36
C LEU A 299 5.41 13.93 -7.67
N GLU A 300 5.58 12.66 -8.00
CA GLU A 300 6.25 12.20 -9.20
C GLU A 300 5.41 11.10 -9.85
N PRO A 301 4.78 11.38 -11.00
CA PRO A 301 4.04 10.35 -11.73
C PRO A 301 5.00 9.28 -12.26
N PRO A 302 4.54 8.03 -12.42
CA PRO A 302 5.38 6.97 -12.96
C PRO A 302 5.78 7.27 -14.40
N VAL A 303 7.07 7.06 -14.71
CA VAL A 303 7.64 7.33 -16.03
C VAL A 303 8.02 6.00 -16.67
N VAL A 304 7.80 5.90 -18.00
CA VAL A 304 8.22 4.71 -18.77
C VAL A 304 9.75 4.64 -18.80
N PRO A 305 10.36 3.60 -18.24
CA PRO A 305 11.81 3.50 -18.20
C PRO A 305 12.41 3.22 -19.58
N ASN A 306 13.35 4.05 -20.00
CA ASN A 306 14.05 3.90 -21.28
C ASN A 306 15.21 2.90 -21.23
N LYS A 307 15.65 2.51 -20.04
CA LYS A 307 16.77 1.59 -19.83
C LYS A 307 16.30 0.41 -18.98
N ARG A 308 16.77 -0.80 -19.35
CA ARG A 308 16.57 -1.97 -18.50
C ARG A 308 17.26 -1.79 -17.15
N SER A 309 16.66 -2.31 -16.13
CA SER A 309 17.19 -2.29 -14.76
C SER A 309 17.95 -3.57 -14.44
N GLU A 310 17.53 -4.71 -15.00
CA GLU A 310 18.17 -6.02 -14.83
C GLU A 310 18.20 -6.80 -16.16
N PRO A 311 19.15 -7.74 -16.34
CA PRO A 311 20.34 -7.95 -15.52
C PRO A 311 21.38 -6.85 -15.74
N LYS A 312 22.14 -6.51 -14.68
CA LYS A 312 23.33 -5.64 -14.79
C LYS A 312 24.48 -6.44 -15.44
N ARG A 313 24.50 -6.51 -16.77
CA ARG A 313 25.40 -7.38 -17.56
C ARG A 313 26.85 -7.32 -17.11
N THR A 314 27.37 -6.12 -16.89
CA THR A 314 28.75 -5.92 -16.40
C THR A 314 29.02 -6.60 -15.06
N ILE A 315 28.09 -6.50 -14.11
CA ILE A 315 28.24 -7.12 -12.78
C ILE A 315 28.19 -8.65 -12.88
N VAL A 316 27.27 -9.18 -13.69
CA VAL A 316 27.13 -10.64 -13.91
C VAL A 316 28.43 -11.22 -14.49
N VAL A 317 28.98 -10.60 -15.54
CA VAL A 317 30.24 -11.03 -16.16
C VAL A 317 31.41 -10.91 -15.17
N LEU A 318 31.47 -9.83 -14.39
CA LEU A 318 32.53 -9.64 -13.40
C LEU A 318 32.50 -10.73 -12.32
N ILE A 319 31.31 -11.02 -11.77
CA ILE A 319 31.13 -12.08 -10.77
C ILE A 319 31.51 -13.44 -11.37
N ALA A 320 31.02 -13.74 -12.58
CA ALA A 320 31.34 -15.00 -13.25
C ALA A 320 32.87 -15.16 -13.48
N THR A 321 33.54 -14.10 -13.93
CA THR A 321 34.98 -14.08 -14.15
C THR A 321 35.75 -14.27 -12.83
N PHE A 322 35.31 -13.60 -11.76
CA PHE A 322 35.92 -13.73 -10.44
C PHE A 322 35.79 -15.16 -9.88
N LEU A 323 34.59 -15.75 -9.97
CA LEU A 323 34.37 -17.14 -9.61
C LEU A 323 35.23 -18.10 -10.46
N GLY A 324 35.32 -17.85 -11.77
CA GLY A 324 36.19 -18.60 -12.66
C GLY A 324 37.63 -18.55 -12.25
N GLY A 325 38.13 -17.41 -11.79
CA GLY A 325 39.47 -17.25 -11.24
C GLY A 325 39.70 -18.11 -9.99
N ILE A 326 38.77 -18.07 -9.04
CA ILE A 326 38.84 -18.90 -7.83
C ILE A 326 38.82 -20.39 -8.17
N PHE A 327 37.88 -20.84 -9.02
CA PHE A 327 37.83 -22.25 -9.46
C PHE A 327 39.09 -22.65 -10.23
N GLY A 328 39.64 -21.77 -11.06
CA GLY A 328 40.90 -22.00 -11.77
C GLY A 328 42.06 -22.24 -10.83
N ILE A 329 42.18 -21.43 -9.76
CA ILE A 329 43.23 -21.59 -8.74
C ILE A 329 43.07 -22.93 -7.99
N ILE A 330 41.84 -23.23 -7.54
CA ILE A 330 41.53 -24.50 -6.85
C ILE A 330 41.88 -25.68 -7.75
N PHE A 331 41.50 -25.64 -9.02
CA PHE A 331 41.85 -26.68 -9.99
C PHE A 331 43.35 -26.84 -10.16
N GLY A 332 44.07 -25.70 -10.26
CA GLY A 332 45.53 -25.71 -10.37
C GLY A 332 46.24 -26.35 -9.16
N ILE A 333 45.68 -26.13 -7.95
CA ILE A 333 46.18 -26.73 -6.71
C ILE A 333 45.89 -28.24 -6.69
N LEU A 334 44.69 -28.67 -7.04
CA LEU A 334 44.30 -30.08 -7.03
C LEU A 334 44.95 -30.90 -8.15
N ARG A 335 45.27 -30.26 -9.27
CA ARG A 335 45.93 -30.91 -10.41
C ARG A 335 47.32 -31.37 -10.03
N LYS A 336 47.63 -32.63 -10.41
CA LYS A 336 48.96 -33.28 -10.13
C LYS A 336 49.36 -33.31 -8.65
N LYS A 337 48.40 -33.28 -7.71
CA LYS A 337 48.63 -33.31 -6.26
C LYS A 337 49.54 -32.16 -5.76
N ASN A 338 49.48 -30.99 -6.39
CA ASN A 338 50.25 -29.79 -6.00
C ASN A 338 49.93 -29.30 -4.57
N TYR A 339 48.80 -29.74 -3.97
CA TYR A 339 48.43 -29.41 -2.58
C TYR A 339 49.48 -29.86 -1.57
N LYS A 340 50.24 -30.97 -1.87
CA LYS A 340 51.33 -31.45 -1.00
C LYS A 340 52.51 -30.48 -0.88
N LEU A 341 52.62 -29.48 -1.78
CA LEU A 341 53.63 -28.44 -1.75
C LEU A 341 53.24 -27.24 -0.88
N ILE A 342 51.95 -27.11 -0.58
CA ILE A 342 51.38 -25.97 0.15
C ILE A 342 51.25 -26.30 1.63
N ILE A 343 50.96 -27.56 1.95
CA ILE A 343 50.74 -28.07 3.32
C ILE A 343 52.05 -28.68 3.78
N LYS A 344 52.74 -28.01 4.68
CA LYS A 344 53.89 -28.51 5.43
C LYS A 344 53.50 -28.77 6.85
#